data_a1e6ee0e1743e1ab3c48ad25e09a5718
#
_entry.id   a1e6ee0e1743e1ab3c48ad25e09a5718
#
_cell.length_a   1.000
_cell.length_b   1.000
_cell.length_c   1.000
_cell.angle_alpha   90.00
_cell.angle_beta   90.00
_cell.angle_gamma   90.00
#
_symmetry.space_group_name_H-M   'P 1'
#
loop_
_entity.id
_entity.type
_entity.pdbx_description
1 polymer ?
#
loop_
_entity_poly.entity_id
_entity_poly.type
_entity_poly.pdbx_seq_one_letter_code
_entity_poly.pdbx_strand_id
1 'polypeptide(L)'
;CPMFRGRLVAINGQAVHELKLGSDRARRLVEREFNLSHMAAMPAHNQATQGAWTDGLSVEDGLIKELGLKLGDRLTFDIAGQRHELPVTQGRSVDWSSMRVNFFVIFQRAEMPELPSTWIATYRAPADKALDRQLAARFPNATLIDVSAQISQVQGVLEQVANAVQLLFLFTLAAGLVVLVGALTATREARLRDVALMRALGASGALLARVQRTELLGLGLLSGVLAGGLALGIGALLAVQVFEFSWRPQPWVPLGTALAGALLAGAAGYWGLRGVLRRPVVQTLRSATQE
;
A
#
# COMPACT_ATOMS: atom_id res chain seq x y z
N CYS A 1 -13.18 23.25 -14.01
CA CYS A 1 -14.02 23.35 -12.79
C CYS A 1 -13.83 24.74 -12.19
N PRO A 2 -14.90 25.46 -11.86
CA PRO A 2 -14.82 26.68 -11.08
C PRO A 2 -14.31 26.36 -9.67
N MET A 3 -13.47 27.21 -9.12
CA MET A 3 -12.91 27.09 -7.78
C MET A 3 -12.96 28.44 -7.11
N PHE A 4 -13.39 28.48 -5.87
CA PHE A 4 -13.35 29.66 -5.01
C PHE A 4 -12.91 29.25 -3.60
N ARG A 5 -12.40 30.21 -2.86
CA ARG A 5 -11.96 29.98 -1.48
C ARG A 5 -13.04 30.42 -0.52
N GLY A 6 -13.24 29.61 0.52
CA GLY A 6 -14.17 29.94 1.58
C GLY A 6 -13.74 29.35 2.90
N ARG A 7 -14.10 30.02 3.98
CA ARG A 7 -13.84 29.58 5.34
C ARG A 7 -15.12 29.05 5.96
N LEU A 8 -15.07 27.87 6.57
CA LEU A 8 -16.18 27.37 7.35
C LEU A 8 -16.29 28.17 8.65
N VAL A 9 -17.40 28.91 8.84
CA VAL A 9 -17.58 29.81 9.99
C VAL A 9 -18.59 29.30 11.00
N ALA A 10 -19.57 28.49 10.58
CA ALA A 10 -20.53 27.90 11.50
C ALA A 10 -21.03 26.53 11.00
N ILE A 11 -21.41 25.67 11.95
CA ILE A 11 -22.09 24.40 11.74
C ILE A 11 -23.39 24.45 12.56
N ASN A 12 -24.53 24.26 11.92
CA ASN A 12 -25.86 24.34 12.54
C ASN A 12 -26.09 25.63 13.35
N GLY A 13 -25.57 26.75 12.83
CA GLY A 13 -25.66 28.06 13.47
C GLY A 13 -24.67 28.32 14.62
N GLN A 14 -23.91 27.30 15.07
CA GLN A 14 -22.88 27.48 16.08
C GLN A 14 -21.55 27.83 15.41
N ALA A 15 -20.91 28.88 15.91
CA ALA A 15 -19.61 29.30 15.40
C ALA A 15 -18.54 28.21 15.60
N VAL A 16 -17.73 27.94 14.57
CA VAL A 16 -16.76 26.84 14.57
C VAL A 16 -15.75 26.92 15.71
N HIS A 17 -15.37 28.16 16.14
CA HIS A 17 -14.44 28.37 17.25
C HIS A 17 -15.01 28.03 18.63
N GLU A 18 -16.35 27.92 18.75
CA GLU A 18 -17.06 27.51 19.98
C GLU A 18 -17.30 25.99 20.05
N LEU A 19 -17.10 25.30 18.93
CA LEU A 19 -17.33 23.86 18.86
C LEU A 19 -16.20 23.08 19.52
N LYS A 20 -16.57 22.12 20.37
CA LYS A 20 -15.62 21.14 20.92
C LYS A 20 -15.35 20.07 19.86
N LEU A 21 -14.40 20.36 18.96
CA LEU A 21 -13.98 19.39 17.94
C LEU A 21 -13.18 18.26 18.57
N GLY A 22 -13.47 17.03 18.15
CA GLY A 22 -12.94 15.81 18.77
C GLY A 22 -11.46 15.54 18.49
N SER A 23 -10.85 16.21 17.49
CA SER A 23 -9.46 15.98 17.14
C SER A 23 -8.73 17.29 16.78
N ASP A 24 -7.39 17.31 16.99
CA ASP A 24 -6.55 18.40 16.52
C ASP A 24 -6.55 18.55 14.99
N ARG A 25 -6.82 17.46 14.28
CA ARG A 25 -6.99 17.48 12.82
C ARG A 25 -8.25 18.24 12.41
N ALA A 26 -9.36 18.00 13.09
CA ALA A 26 -10.60 18.73 12.87
C ALA A 26 -10.41 20.25 13.09
N ARG A 27 -9.69 20.65 14.16
CA ARG A 27 -9.38 22.06 14.43
C ARG A 27 -8.58 22.70 13.29
N ARG A 28 -7.49 22.06 12.87
CA ARG A 28 -6.69 22.56 11.73
C ARG A 28 -7.47 22.61 10.42
N LEU A 29 -8.44 21.72 10.23
CA LEU A 29 -9.29 21.72 9.03
C LEU A 29 -10.21 22.94 8.98
N VAL A 30 -10.83 23.30 10.08
CA VAL A 30 -11.78 24.42 10.13
C VAL A 30 -11.12 25.79 10.18
N GLU A 31 -9.87 25.87 10.66
CA GLU A 31 -9.08 27.11 10.70
C GLU A 31 -8.56 27.54 9.33
N ARG A 32 -8.43 26.62 8.39
CA ARG A 32 -7.95 26.93 7.03
C ARG A 32 -9.07 27.30 6.08
N GLU A 33 -8.71 27.98 5.00
CA GLU A 33 -9.61 28.16 3.87
C GLU A 33 -9.77 26.84 3.09
N PHE A 34 -10.98 26.56 2.68
CA PHE A 34 -11.31 25.46 1.79
C PHE A 34 -11.30 25.92 0.34
N ASN A 35 -10.76 25.10 -0.52
CA ASN A 35 -11.04 25.20 -1.95
C ASN A 35 -12.41 24.53 -2.18
N LEU A 36 -13.35 25.35 -2.58
CA LEU A 36 -14.75 25.01 -2.84
C LEU A 36 -15.02 25.07 -4.34
N SER A 37 -16.07 24.41 -4.77
CA SER A 37 -16.56 24.45 -6.16
C SER A 37 -18.07 24.45 -6.22
N HIS A 38 -18.63 24.78 -7.37
CA HIS A 38 -20.03 24.53 -7.69
C HIS A 38 -20.15 23.72 -8.97
N MET A 39 -21.13 22.82 -9.04
CA MET A 39 -21.33 21.92 -10.18
C MET A 39 -22.80 21.56 -10.33
N ALA A 40 -23.27 21.46 -11.59
CA ALA A 40 -24.63 21.00 -11.91
C ALA A 40 -24.84 19.51 -11.60
N ALA A 41 -23.77 18.69 -11.70
CA ALA A 41 -23.81 17.26 -11.46
C ALA A 41 -22.53 16.80 -10.75
N MET A 42 -22.63 15.67 -10.07
CA MET A 42 -21.50 15.04 -9.39
C MET A 42 -20.41 14.66 -10.41
N PRO A 43 -19.13 14.93 -10.09
CA PRO A 43 -18.02 14.49 -10.94
C PRO A 43 -18.04 12.97 -11.17
N ALA A 44 -17.91 12.53 -12.42
CA ALA A 44 -18.02 11.12 -12.81
C ALA A 44 -16.99 10.18 -12.15
N HIS A 45 -15.91 10.76 -11.60
CA HIS A 45 -14.85 10.01 -10.90
C HIS A 45 -15.05 9.99 -9.37
N ASN A 46 -16.12 10.61 -8.86
CA ASN A 46 -16.53 10.51 -7.46
C ASN A 46 -17.68 9.50 -7.31
N GLN A 47 -17.84 8.94 -6.13
CA GLN A 47 -18.91 7.99 -5.81
C GLN A 47 -19.75 8.53 -4.65
N ALA A 48 -21.08 8.58 -4.84
CA ALA A 48 -21.99 8.89 -3.76
C ALA A 48 -21.98 7.76 -2.72
N THR A 49 -21.81 8.11 -1.46
CA THR A 49 -21.82 7.16 -0.34
C THR A 49 -23.12 7.25 0.46
N GLN A 50 -23.69 8.45 0.55
CA GLN A 50 -24.93 8.70 1.27
C GLN A 50 -25.66 9.92 0.67
N GLY A 51 -26.97 9.96 0.82
CA GLY A 51 -27.79 11.07 0.35
C GLY A 51 -27.95 11.14 -1.17
N ALA A 52 -28.34 12.31 -1.68
CA ALA A 52 -28.61 12.54 -3.09
C ALA A 52 -28.07 13.90 -3.56
N TRP A 53 -27.85 14.02 -4.87
CA TRP A 53 -27.47 15.29 -5.49
C TRP A 53 -28.71 16.17 -5.65
N THR A 54 -28.87 17.11 -4.72
CA THR A 54 -29.99 18.07 -4.67
C THR A 54 -29.47 19.47 -4.39
N ASP A 55 -30.31 20.49 -4.23
CA ASP A 55 -29.82 21.82 -3.86
C ASP A 55 -29.28 21.83 -2.43
N GLY A 56 -27.96 21.81 -2.30
CA GLY A 56 -27.24 21.74 -1.03
C GLY A 56 -25.73 21.58 -1.21
N LEU A 57 -25.11 20.89 -0.28
CA LEU A 57 -23.67 20.62 -0.27
C LEU A 57 -23.40 19.12 -0.42
N SER A 58 -22.54 18.79 -1.36
CA SER A 58 -21.91 17.48 -1.41
C SER A 58 -20.55 17.54 -0.71
N VAL A 59 -20.38 16.76 0.35
CA VAL A 59 -19.22 16.78 1.24
C VAL A 59 -18.44 15.47 1.12
N GLU A 60 -17.13 15.55 1.17
CA GLU A 60 -16.23 14.39 1.14
C GLU A 60 -16.31 13.61 2.46
N ASP A 61 -16.30 12.27 2.39
CA ASP A 61 -16.51 11.37 3.52
C ASP A 61 -15.50 11.55 4.66
N GLY A 62 -14.25 11.83 4.36
CA GLY A 62 -13.22 12.11 5.37
C GLY A 62 -13.55 13.37 6.18
N LEU A 63 -14.03 14.41 5.50
CA LEU A 63 -14.46 15.64 6.16
C LEU A 63 -15.73 15.42 7.00
N ILE A 64 -16.67 14.61 6.52
CA ILE A 64 -17.88 14.22 7.27
C ILE A 64 -17.49 13.54 8.58
N LYS A 65 -16.57 12.56 8.51
CA LYS A 65 -16.09 11.81 9.68
C LYS A 65 -15.34 12.67 10.68
N GLU A 66 -14.41 13.51 10.19
CA GLU A 66 -13.59 14.37 11.05
C GLU A 66 -14.39 15.42 11.79
N LEU A 67 -15.40 15.99 11.16
CA LEU A 67 -16.26 17.01 11.76
C LEU A 67 -17.53 16.44 12.42
N GLY A 68 -17.76 15.12 12.31
CA GLY A 68 -18.95 14.46 12.87
C GLY A 68 -20.26 14.90 12.21
N LEU A 69 -20.21 15.30 10.92
CA LEU A 69 -21.35 15.82 10.19
C LEU A 69 -22.37 14.71 9.86
N LYS A 70 -23.63 15.11 9.74
CA LYS A 70 -24.73 14.28 9.30
C LYS A 70 -25.44 14.91 8.11
N LEU A 71 -26.17 14.10 7.34
CA LEU A 71 -27.07 14.64 6.32
C LEU A 71 -28.10 15.56 6.98
N GLY A 72 -28.31 16.72 6.38
CA GLY A 72 -29.17 17.77 6.90
C GLY A 72 -28.48 18.84 7.75
N ASP A 73 -27.27 18.59 8.25
CA ASP A 73 -26.50 19.61 8.95
C ASP A 73 -26.23 20.80 8.04
N ARG A 74 -26.36 22.01 8.58
CA ARG A 74 -26.17 23.25 7.84
C ARG A 74 -24.76 23.77 8.02
N LEU A 75 -24.03 23.94 6.92
CA LEU A 75 -22.70 24.52 6.93
C LEU A 75 -22.77 25.97 6.40
N THR A 76 -22.17 26.88 7.15
CA THR A 76 -22.05 28.28 6.74
C THR A 76 -20.62 28.56 6.32
N PHE A 77 -20.44 28.89 5.06
CA PHE A 77 -19.14 29.34 4.52
C PHE A 77 -19.13 30.85 4.34
N ASP A 78 -18.04 31.49 4.75
CA ASP A 78 -17.71 32.86 4.37
C ASP A 78 -16.86 32.79 3.09
N ILE A 79 -17.39 33.37 2.01
CA ILE A 79 -16.77 33.41 0.68
C ILE A 79 -16.70 34.88 0.27
N ALA A 80 -15.51 35.44 0.21
CA ALA A 80 -15.28 36.85 -0.13
C ALA A 80 -16.13 37.84 0.71
N GLY A 81 -16.34 37.53 2.00
CA GLY A 81 -17.12 38.37 2.92
C GLY A 81 -18.65 38.13 2.87
N GLN A 82 -19.12 37.19 2.05
CA GLN A 82 -20.51 36.79 1.98
C GLN A 82 -20.73 35.44 2.64
N ARG A 83 -21.76 35.32 3.46
CA ARG A 83 -22.11 34.07 4.15
C ARG A 83 -23.09 33.27 3.33
N HIS A 84 -22.69 32.04 3.01
CA HIS A 84 -23.53 31.08 2.29
C HIS A 84 -23.80 29.89 3.21
N GLU A 85 -25.06 29.69 3.56
CA GLU A 85 -25.51 28.61 4.44
C GLU A 85 -26.36 27.63 3.65
N LEU A 86 -25.94 26.36 3.62
CA LEU A 86 -26.62 25.29 2.89
C LEU A 86 -26.55 23.97 3.67
N PRO A 87 -27.57 23.10 3.51
CA PRO A 87 -27.56 21.80 4.15
C PRO A 87 -26.60 20.82 3.44
N VAL A 88 -26.01 19.92 4.20
CA VAL A 88 -25.31 18.74 3.67
C VAL A 88 -26.35 17.75 3.14
N THR A 89 -26.43 17.58 1.84
CA THR A 89 -27.42 16.70 1.18
C THR A 89 -26.80 15.42 0.67
N GLN A 90 -25.46 15.39 0.51
CA GLN A 90 -24.77 14.21 0.01
C GLN A 90 -23.37 14.07 0.61
N GLY A 91 -23.03 12.83 0.98
CA GLY A 91 -21.65 12.38 1.21
C GLY A 91 -21.09 11.69 -0.02
N ARG A 92 -19.81 11.88 -0.28
CA ARG A 92 -19.12 11.25 -1.42
C ARG A 92 -17.72 10.79 -1.11
N SER A 93 -17.33 9.68 -1.69
CA SER A 93 -15.96 9.18 -1.70
C SER A 93 -15.18 9.82 -2.85
N VAL A 94 -13.98 10.28 -2.55
CA VAL A 94 -13.07 10.95 -3.48
C VAL A 94 -11.76 10.19 -3.53
N ASP A 95 -11.35 9.81 -4.73
CA ASP A 95 -10.00 9.27 -4.95
C ASP A 95 -9.01 10.42 -5.15
N TRP A 96 -8.34 10.79 -4.06
CA TRP A 96 -7.30 11.84 -4.06
C TRP A 96 -6.04 11.43 -4.83
N SER A 97 -5.83 10.12 -5.05
CA SER A 97 -4.68 9.61 -5.82
C SER A 97 -4.85 9.74 -7.33
N SER A 98 -6.06 10.01 -7.80
CA SER A 98 -6.41 10.07 -9.23
C SER A 98 -5.79 11.23 -10.00
N MET A 99 -5.14 12.19 -9.32
CA MET A 99 -4.61 13.44 -9.89
C MET A 99 -5.65 14.29 -10.64
N ARG A 100 -6.94 14.03 -10.43
CA ARG A 100 -8.04 14.83 -10.98
C ARG A 100 -8.40 15.95 -10.03
N VAL A 101 -9.00 17.02 -10.57
CA VAL A 101 -9.49 18.12 -9.75
C VAL A 101 -10.61 17.60 -8.84
N ASN A 102 -10.38 17.69 -7.53
CA ASN A 102 -11.31 17.30 -6.50
C ASN A 102 -11.43 18.39 -5.42
N PHE A 103 -12.58 18.44 -4.76
CA PHE A 103 -12.89 19.41 -3.71
C PHE A 103 -13.45 18.71 -2.49
N PHE A 104 -13.20 19.24 -1.31
CA PHE A 104 -13.81 18.71 -0.08
C PHE A 104 -15.32 18.95 -0.03
N VAL A 105 -15.74 20.13 -0.51
CA VAL A 105 -17.16 20.53 -0.54
C VAL A 105 -17.48 21.07 -1.92
N ILE A 106 -18.62 20.61 -2.48
CA ILE A 106 -19.17 21.09 -3.75
C ILE A 106 -20.59 21.60 -3.51
N PHE A 107 -20.85 22.83 -3.92
CA PHE A 107 -22.19 23.40 -3.99
C PHE A 107 -22.92 22.75 -5.18
N GLN A 108 -24.06 22.16 -4.94
CA GLN A 108 -24.83 21.44 -5.95
C GLN A 108 -25.71 22.39 -6.77
N ARG A 109 -25.06 23.38 -7.36
CA ARG A 109 -25.68 24.41 -8.21
C ARG A 109 -24.89 24.55 -9.51
N ALA A 110 -25.61 24.74 -10.62
CA ALA A 110 -25.00 24.87 -11.93
C ALA A 110 -24.17 26.15 -12.04
N GLU A 111 -24.67 27.26 -11.50
CA GLU A 111 -24.07 28.58 -11.60
C GLU A 111 -24.13 29.31 -10.27
N MET A 112 -23.06 30.04 -9.96
CA MET A 112 -22.96 30.97 -8.82
C MET A 112 -22.19 32.20 -9.29
N PRO A 113 -22.80 33.06 -10.12
CA PRO A 113 -22.12 34.18 -10.77
C PRO A 113 -21.65 35.27 -9.79
N GLU A 114 -22.26 35.31 -8.61
CA GLU A 114 -21.90 36.24 -7.53
C GLU A 114 -20.56 35.93 -6.85
N LEU A 115 -19.99 34.73 -7.09
CA LEU A 115 -18.75 34.32 -6.44
C LEU A 115 -17.52 34.57 -7.30
N PRO A 116 -16.43 35.10 -6.72
CA PRO A 116 -15.16 35.28 -7.41
C PRO A 116 -14.52 33.92 -7.66
N SER A 117 -14.72 33.38 -8.86
CA SER A 117 -14.26 32.05 -9.23
C SER A 117 -12.99 32.09 -10.07
N THR A 118 -12.06 31.21 -9.76
CA THR A 118 -10.90 30.87 -10.60
C THR A 118 -11.14 29.50 -11.24
N TRP A 119 -10.85 29.39 -12.52
CA TRP A 119 -11.03 28.12 -13.22
C TRP A 119 -9.78 27.24 -13.08
N ILE A 120 -9.95 26.00 -12.65
CA ILE A 120 -8.89 25.01 -12.55
C ILE A 120 -9.19 23.81 -13.42
N ALA A 121 -8.17 23.32 -14.12
CA ALA A 121 -8.23 22.10 -14.93
C ALA A 121 -6.91 21.31 -14.76
N THR A 122 -6.99 20.00 -14.87
CA THR A 122 -5.82 19.13 -14.96
C THR A 122 -5.85 18.39 -16.28
N TYR A 123 -4.69 18.22 -16.88
CA TYR A 123 -4.53 17.44 -18.10
C TYR A 123 -3.20 16.69 -18.07
N ARG A 124 -3.12 15.64 -18.85
CA ARG A 124 -1.89 14.90 -19.04
C ARG A 124 -1.09 15.55 -20.15
N ALA A 125 -0.03 16.24 -19.78
CA ALA A 125 0.83 16.93 -20.76
C ALA A 125 1.62 15.92 -21.62
N PRO A 126 1.77 16.20 -22.93
CA PRO A 126 2.75 15.51 -23.75
C PRO A 126 4.17 15.78 -23.28
N ALA A 127 5.09 14.86 -23.58
CA ALA A 127 6.49 14.96 -23.13
C ALA A 127 7.25 16.16 -23.74
N ASP A 128 6.82 16.65 -24.91
CA ASP A 128 7.52 17.68 -25.67
C ASP A 128 7.28 19.14 -25.21
N LYS A 129 6.40 19.34 -24.22
CA LYS A 129 5.99 20.66 -23.71
C LYS A 129 5.56 21.69 -24.79
N ALA A 130 5.28 21.24 -26.01
CA ALA A 130 4.82 22.12 -27.07
C ALA A 130 3.44 22.69 -26.77
N LEU A 131 2.56 21.87 -26.19
CA LEU A 131 1.23 22.28 -25.76
C LEU A 131 1.31 23.37 -24.67
N ASP A 132 2.19 23.23 -23.69
CA ASP A 132 2.34 24.19 -22.60
C ASP A 132 2.75 25.56 -23.14
N ARG A 133 3.69 25.59 -24.09
CA ARG A 133 4.12 26.84 -24.75
C ARG A 133 3.00 27.48 -25.56
N GLN A 134 2.22 26.68 -26.30
CA GLN A 134 1.06 27.17 -27.04
C GLN A 134 -0.03 27.73 -26.14
N LEU A 135 -0.32 27.05 -25.03
CA LEU A 135 -1.30 27.53 -24.06
C LEU A 135 -0.85 28.82 -23.38
N ALA A 136 0.42 28.91 -22.95
CA ALA A 136 0.97 30.12 -22.35
C ALA A 136 0.95 31.30 -23.33
N ALA A 137 1.26 31.08 -24.60
CA ALA A 137 1.22 32.11 -25.62
C ALA A 137 -0.21 32.59 -25.97
N ARG A 138 -1.18 31.66 -25.97
CA ARG A 138 -2.58 31.94 -26.33
C ARG A 138 -3.40 32.48 -25.17
N PHE A 139 -3.07 32.11 -23.94
CA PHE A 139 -3.81 32.44 -22.71
C PHE A 139 -2.85 33.00 -21.67
N PRO A 140 -2.41 34.26 -21.77
CA PRO A 140 -1.43 34.85 -20.84
C PRO A 140 -1.95 35.02 -19.41
N ASN A 141 -3.28 34.94 -19.22
CA ASN A 141 -3.94 34.97 -17.92
C ASN A 141 -4.05 33.55 -17.27
N ALA A 142 -3.64 32.50 -17.97
CA ALA A 142 -3.61 31.14 -17.42
C ALA A 142 -2.22 30.84 -16.82
N THR A 143 -2.22 30.38 -15.57
CA THR A 143 -1.01 29.89 -14.90
C THR A 143 -0.88 28.39 -15.13
N LEU A 144 0.17 27.97 -15.81
CA LEU A 144 0.50 26.57 -16.02
C LEU A 144 1.45 26.11 -14.92
N ILE A 145 1.07 25.09 -14.18
CA ILE A 145 1.86 24.49 -13.11
C ILE A 145 2.23 23.07 -13.50
N ASP A 146 3.51 22.86 -13.80
CA ASP A 146 4.05 21.53 -14.07
C ASP A 146 4.37 20.83 -12.75
N VAL A 147 3.51 19.90 -12.37
CA VAL A 147 3.70 19.08 -11.16
C VAL A 147 4.56 17.83 -11.39
N SER A 148 4.93 17.55 -12.65
CA SER A 148 5.68 16.35 -13.00
C SER A 148 7.07 16.31 -12.36
N ALA A 149 7.74 17.47 -12.28
CA ALA A 149 9.06 17.59 -11.68
C ALA A 149 9.02 17.29 -10.17
N GLN A 150 8.00 17.80 -9.47
CA GLN A 150 7.82 17.53 -8.03
C GLN A 150 7.47 16.07 -7.78
N ILE A 151 6.58 15.49 -8.60
CA ILE A 151 6.22 14.08 -8.51
C ILE A 151 7.44 13.20 -8.80
N SER A 152 8.23 13.48 -9.85
CA SER A 152 9.43 12.70 -10.17
C SER A 152 10.49 12.78 -9.09
N GLN A 153 10.66 13.93 -8.43
CA GLN A 153 11.57 14.08 -7.30
C GLN A 153 11.13 13.21 -6.11
N VAL A 154 9.84 13.22 -5.77
CA VAL A 154 9.29 12.37 -4.69
C VAL A 154 9.43 10.89 -5.06
N GLN A 155 9.11 10.51 -6.29
CA GLN A 155 9.31 9.15 -6.79
C GLN A 155 10.77 8.71 -6.72
N GLY A 156 11.72 9.57 -7.10
CA GLY A 156 13.15 9.28 -6.99
C GLY A 156 13.59 9.00 -5.54
N VAL A 157 13.10 9.76 -4.57
CA VAL A 157 13.38 9.50 -3.15
C VAL A 157 12.75 8.18 -2.70
N LEU A 158 11.52 7.90 -3.11
CA LEU A 158 10.85 6.62 -2.79
C LEU A 158 11.58 5.43 -3.42
N GLU A 159 12.06 5.55 -4.66
CA GLU A 159 12.86 4.52 -5.32
C GLU A 159 14.19 4.29 -4.59
N GLN A 160 14.86 5.34 -4.14
CA GLN A 160 16.08 5.22 -3.33
C GLN A 160 15.84 4.47 -2.03
N VAL A 161 14.76 4.80 -1.31
CA VAL A 161 14.36 4.09 -0.08
C VAL A 161 14.01 2.64 -0.39
N ALA A 162 13.23 2.39 -1.46
CA ALA A 162 12.89 1.04 -1.87
C ALA A 162 14.12 0.19 -2.21
N ASN A 163 15.10 0.76 -2.93
CA ASN A 163 16.35 0.10 -3.26
C ASN A 163 17.19 -0.23 -2.01
N ALA A 164 17.24 0.69 -1.03
CA ALA A 164 17.93 0.44 0.24
C ALA A 164 17.25 -0.70 1.03
N VAL A 165 15.94 -0.73 1.08
CA VAL A 165 15.16 -1.81 1.72
C VAL A 165 15.36 -3.14 0.98
N GLN A 166 15.39 -3.13 -0.36
CA GLN A 166 15.68 -4.33 -1.15
C GLN A 166 17.09 -4.88 -0.85
N LEU A 167 18.10 -4.01 -0.69
CA LEU A 167 19.44 -4.43 -0.31
C LEU A 167 19.46 -5.11 1.08
N LEU A 168 18.73 -4.55 2.05
CA LEU A 168 18.58 -5.17 3.37
C LEU A 168 17.89 -6.55 3.28
N PHE A 169 16.87 -6.69 2.45
CA PHE A 169 16.22 -7.99 2.21
C PHE A 169 17.17 -8.99 1.56
N LEU A 170 17.98 -8.56 0.60
CA LEU A 170 18.98 -9.42 -0.03
C LEU A 170 20.02 -9.89 1.01
N PHE A 171 20.47 -8.98 1.87
CA PHE A 171 21.40 -9.32 2.96
C PHE A 171 20.78 -10.31 3.96
N THR A 172 19.53 -10.10 4.35
CA THR A 172 18.79 -11.00 5.25
C THR A 172 18.61 -12.38 4.63
N LEU A 173 18.30 -12.43 3.33
CA LEU A 173 18.19 -13.68 2.57
C LEU A 173 19.52 -14.42 2.54
N ALA A 174 20.62 -13.71 2.28
CA ALA A 174 21.97 -14.28 2.29
C ALA A 174 22.35 -14.82 3.69
N ALA A 175 22.05 -14.08 4.76
CA ALA A 175 22.25 -14.53 6.12
C ALA A 175 21.42 -15.79 6.44
N GLY A 176 20.16 -15.82 6.02
CA GLY A 176 19.30 -17.00 6.14
C GLY A 176 19.85 -18.22 5.41
N LEU A 177 20.45 -18.02 4.22
CA LEU A 177 21.11 -19.09 3.47
C LEU A 177 22.32 -19.64 4.22
N VAL A 178 23.14 -18.79 4.83
CA VAL A 178 24.29 -19.19 5.65
C VAL A 178 23.83 -20.01 6.85
N VAL A 179 22.78 -19.57 7.54
CA VAL A 179 22.17 -20.32 8.65
C VAL A 179 21.64 -21.68 8.20
N LEU A 180 20.97 -21.76 7.04
CA LEU A 180 20.50 -23.01 6.48
C LEU A 180 21.64 -23.99 6.20
N VAL A 181 22.73 -23.51 5.57
CA VAL A 181 23.92 -24.33 5.30
C VAL A 181 24.57 -24.77 6.62
N GLY A 182 24.67 -23.89 7.60
CA GLY A 182 25.17 -24.20 8.96
C GLY A 182 24.36 -25.30 9.64
N ALA A 183 23.03 -25.18 9.63
CA ALA A 183 22.13 -26.19 10.21
C ALA A 183 22.25 -27.55 9.52
N LEU A 184 22.34 -27.57 8.19
CA LEU A 184 22.54 -28.81 7.43
C LEU A 184 23.88 -29.47 7.71
N THR A 185 24.96 -28.68 7.90
CA THR A 185 26.28 -29.21 8.24
C THR A 185 26.33 -29.72 9.68
N ALA A 186 25.73 -29.01 10.62
CA ALA A 186 25.70 -29.42 12.04
C ALA A 186 24.91 -30.73 12.26
N THR A 187 23.85 -30.95 11.52
CA THR A 187 23.04 -32.18 11.63
C THR A 187 23.58 -33.35 10.78
N ARG A 188 24.66 -33.12 10.04
CA ARG A 188 25.20 -34.10 9.08
C ARG A 188 25.66 -35.41 9.74
N GLU A 189 26.34 -35.33 10.87
CA GLU A 189 26.87 -36.53 11.58
C GLU A 189 25.72 -37.39 12.14
N ALA A 190 24.72 -36.76 12.76
CA ALA A 190 23.53 -37.49 13.23
C ALA A 190 22.82 -38.21 12.08
N ARG A 191 22.64 -37.51 10.96
CA ARG A 191 22.01 -38.08 9.75
C ARG A 191 22.85 -39.23 9.16
N LEU A 192 24.19 -39.15 9.21
CA LEU A 192 25.06 -40.23 8.74
C LEU A 192 24.91 -41.46 9.60
N ARG A 193 24.80 -41.36 10.92
CA ARG A 193 24.55 -42.48 11.84
C ARG A 193 23.20 -43.15 11.56
N ASP A 194 22.15 -42.38 11.38
CA ASP A 194 20.80 -42.89 11.05
C ASP A 194 20.79 -43.62 9.71
N VAL A 195 21.44 -43.08 8.68
CA VAL A 195 21.59 -43.69 7.37
C VAL A 195 22.39 -45.00 7.44
N ALA A 196 23.48 -45.02 8.25
CA ALA A 196 24.30 -46.24 8.45
C ALA A 196 23.49 -47.34 9.13
N LEU A 197 22.71 -47.01 10.17
CA LEU A 197 21.82 -47.98 10.85
C LEU A 197 20.76 -48.54 9.91
N MET A 198 20.08 -47.67 9.15
CA MET A 198 19.07 -48.13 8.18
C MET A 198 19.66 -49.02 7.06
N ARG A 199 20.91 -48.74 6.62
CA ARG A 199 21.61 -49.59 5.66
C ARG A 199 22.00 -50.94 6.27
N ALA A 200 22.43 -50.99 7.54
CA ALA A 200 22.71 -52.20 8.24
C ALA A 200 21.47 -53.12 8.38
N LEU A 201 20.29 -52.54 8.45
CA LEU A 201 19.00 -53.22 8.45
C LEU A 201 18.46 -53.56 7.06
N GLY A 202 19.24 -53.30 5.99
CA GLY A 202 18.94 -53.72 4.61
C GLY A 202 18.25 -52.65 3.77
N ALA A 203 18.14 -51.37 4.22
CA ALA A 203 17.53 -50.32 3.43
C ALA A 203 18.37 -49.98 2.20
N SER A 204 17.74 -49.89 1.03
CA SER A 204 18.41 -49.52 -0.23
C SER A 204 18.74 -48.02 -0.22
N GLY A 205 19.88 -47.66 -0.86
CA GLY A 205 20.28 -46.26 -0.99
C GLY A 205 19.27 -45.36 -1.72
N ALA A 206 18.48 -45.96 -2.64
CA ALA A 206 17.40 -45.29 -3.34
C ALA A 206 16.22 -44.92 -2.41
N LEU A 207 15.86 -45.81 -1.48
CA LEU A 207 14.84 -45.59 -0.48
C LEU A 207 15.22 -44.45 0.45
N LEU A 208 16.45 -44.47 0.97
CA LEU A 208 16.97 -43.42 1.86
C LEU A 208 17.03 -42.08 1.18
N ALA A 209 17.48 -42.01 -0.08
CA ALA A 209 17.49 -40.76 -0.83
C ALA A 209 16.07 -40.19 -1.08
N ARG A 210 15.08 -41.10 -1.27
CA ARG A 210 13.67 -40.71 -1.44
C ARG A 210 13.11 -40.13 -0.13
N VAL A 211 13.32 -40.80 0.99
CA VAL A 211 12.87 -40.34 2.32
C VAL A 211 13.45 -38.99 2.65
N GLN A 212 14.76 -38.78 2.49
CA GLN A 212 15.40 -37.49 2.75
C GLN A 212 14.90 -36.37 1.84
N ARG A 213 14.66 -36.66 0.55
CA ARG A 213 14.09 -35.67 -0.37
C ARG A 213 12.70 -35.25 0.04
N THR A 214 11.83 -36.21 0.39
CA THR A 214 10.45 -35.89 0.82
C THR A 214 10.42 -35.12 2.14
N GLU A 215 11.31 -35.45 3.08
CA GLU A 215 11.46 -34.71 4.34
C GLU A 215 11.87 -33.25 4.08
N LEU A 216 12.92 -33.03 3.28
CA LEU A 216 13.41 -31.68 2.97
C LEU A 216 12.39 -30.86 2.18
N LEU A 217 11.72 -31.48 1.20
CA LEU A 217 10.65 -30.80 0.46
C LEU A 217 9.46 -30.46 1.36
N GLY A 218 9.08 -31.35 2.27
CA GLY A 218 8.01 -31.13 3.23
C GLY A 218 8.34 -29.98 4.19
N LEU A 219 9.56 -29.96 4.74
CA LEU A 219 10.04 -28.87 5.60
C LEU A 219 10.10 -27.54 4.83
N GLY A 220 10.59 -27.55 3.59
CA GLY A 220 10.65 -26.36 2.74
C GLY A 220 9.29 -25.80 2.40
N LEU A 221 8.32 -26.68 2.07
CA LEU A 221 6.93 -26.30 1.85
C LEU A 221 6.29 -25.67 3.08
N LEU A 222 6.42 -26.33 4.24
CA LEU A 222 5.85 -25.86 5.49
C LEU A 222 6.44 -24.48 5.89
N SER A 223 7.76 -24.37 5.84
CA SER A 223 8.44 -23.10 6.12
C SER A 223 8.03 -21.99 5.17
N GLY A 224 7.86 -22.32 3.88
CA GLY A 224 7.42 -21.35 2.87
C GLY A 224 5.96 -20.90 3.08
N VAL A 225 5.05 -21.81 3.45
CA VAL A 225 3.67 -21.46 3.80
C VAL A 225 3.62 -20.55 5.03
N LEU A 226 4.37 -20.90 6.08
CA LEU A 226 4.44 -20.09 7.30
C LEU A 226 5.00 -18.69 7.01
N ALA A 227 6.10 -18.59 6.25
CA ALA A 227 6.69 -17.32 5.86
C ALA A 227 5.73 -16.46 5.02
N GLY A 228 5.05 -17.08 4.03
CA GLY A 228 4.05 -16.39 3.22
C GLY A 228 2.83 -15.94 4.00
N GLY A 229 2.35 -16.76 4.93
CA GLY A 229 1.24 -16.42 5.82
C GLY A 229 1.58 -15.26 6.75
N LEU A 230 2.77 -15.27 7.36
CA LEU A 230 3.25 -14.17 8.20
C LEU A 230 3.44 -12.88 7.39
N ALA A 231 4.00 -12.97 6.18
CA ALA A 231 4.17 -11.82 5.30
C ALA A 231 2.83 -11.18 4.93
N LEU A 232 1.81 -11.99 4.61
CA LEU A 232 0.46 -11.51 4.36
C LEU A 232 -0.17 -10.89 5.60
N GLY A 233 -0.02 -11.50 6.77
CA GLY A 233 -0.55 -11.00 8.04
C GLY A 233 0.04 -9.64 8.41
N ILE A 234 1.37 -9.53 8.37
CA ILE A 234 2.08 -8.28 8.64
C ILE A 234 1.73 -7.22 7.59
N GLY A 235 1.70 -7.61 6.30
CA GLY A 235 1.32 -6.73 5.20
C GLY A 235 -0.10 -6.17 5.37
N ALA A 236 -1.06 -7.01 5.77
CA ALA A 236 -2.44 -6.58 6.05
C ALA A 236 -2.51 -5.60 7.22
N LEU A 237 -1.80 -5.91 8.30
CA LEU A 237 -1.77 -5.07 9.50
C LEU A 237 -1.21 -3.67 9.18
N LEU A 238 -0.08 -3.61 8.46
CA LEU A 238 0.54 -2.35 8.05
C LEU A 238 -0.36 -1.57 7.08
N ALA A 239 -0.95 -2.24 6.09
CA ALA A 239 -1.82 -1.59 5.11
C ALA A 239 -3.05 -0.95 5.75
N VAL A 240 -3.70 -1.65 6.70
CA VAL A 240 -4.94 -1.17 7.33
C VAL A 240 -4.66 -0.19 8.46
N GLN A 241 -3.67 -0.46 9.34
CA GLN A 241 -3.46 0.34 10.56
C GLN A 241 -2.52 1.53 10.35
N VAL A 242 -1.54 1.41 9.44
CA VAL A 242 -0.52 2.45 9.24
C VAL A 242 -0.82 3.30 8.03
N PHE A 243 -1.21 2.67 6.92
CA PHE A 243 -1.38 3.35 5.64
C PHE A 243 -2.84 3.65 5.29
N GLU A 244 -3.81 3.12 6.04
CA GLU A 244 -5.27 3.27 5.79
C GLU A 244 -5.68 2.90 4.35
N PHE A 245 -4.95 1.99 3.70
CA PHE A 245 -5.27 1.52 2.35
C PHE A 245 -6.26 0.35 2.39
N SER A 246 -7.13 0.29 1.38
CA SER A 246 -7.92 -0.90 1.10
C SER A 246 -6.99 -2.01 0.59
N TRP A 247 -6.58 -2.91 1.47
CA TRP A 247 -5.69 -4.00 1.12
C TRP A 247 -6.46 -5.17 0.50
N ARG A 248 -5.98 -5.65 -0.64
CA ARG A 248 -6.51 -6.87 -1.28
C ARG A 248 -5.50 -7.99 -1.10
N PRO A 249 -5.83 -9.04 -0.31
CA PRO A 249 -4.94 -10.17 -0.14
C PRO A 249 -4.66 -10.85 -1.48
N GLN A 250 -3.39 -11.16 -1.73
CA GLN A 250 -2.96 -11.88 -2.92
C GLN A 250 -2.75 -13.36 -2.55
N PRO A 251 -3.72 -14.26 -2.85
CA PRO A 251 -3.69 -15.64 -2.38
C PRO A 251 -2.56 -16.47 -3.01
N TRP A 252 -1.95 -16.02 -4.09
CA TRP A 252 -0.81 -16.69 -4.72
C TRP A 252 0.51 -16.53 -3.94
N VAL A 253 0.62 -15.53 -3.03
CA VAL A 253 1.85 -15.29 -2.25
C VAL A 253 2.25 -16.49 -1.39
N PRO A 254 1.37 -17.09 -0.54
CA PRO A 254 1.73 -18.27 0.23
C PRO A 254 2.09 -19.47 -0.66
N LEU A 255 1.46 -19.60 -1.82
CA LEU A 255 1.78 -20.65 -2.78
C LEU A 255 3.17 -20.45 -3.39
N GLY A 256 3.49 -19.22 -3.80
CA GLY A 256 4.80 -18.87 -4.35
C GLY A 256 5.92 -19.06 -3.34
N THR A 257 5.73 -18.63 -2.08
CA THR A 257 6.71 -18.82 -1.00
C THR A 257 6.88 -20.28 -0.61
N ALA A 258 5.79 -21.08 -0.63
CA ALA A 258 5.85 -22.53 -0.41
C ALA A 258 6.70 -23.23 -1.47
N LEU A 259 6.49 -22.91 -2.75
CA LEU A 259 7.28 -23.44 -3.85
C LEU A 259 8.75 -23.01 -3.77
N ALA A 260 9.01 -21.74 -3.49
CA ALA A 260 10.38 -21.24 -3.31
C ALA A 260 11.08 -21.93 -2.13
N GLY A 261 10.40 -22.12 -1.00
CA GLY A 261 10.92 -22.84 0.16
C GLY A 261 11.26 -24.31 -0.17
N ALA A 262 10.37 -24.99 -0.88
CA ALA A 262 10.60 -26.35 -1.33
C ALA A 262 11.82 -26.46 -2.28
N LEU A 263 11.93 -25.54 -3.24
CA LEU A 263 13.05 -25.51 -4.18
C LEU A 263 14.39 -25.24 -3.48
N LEU A 264 14.44 -24.26 -2.56
CA LEU A 264 15.64 -23.94 -1.78
C LEU A 264 16.07 -25.12 -0.89
N ALA A 265 15.13 -25.70 -0.16
CA ALA A 265 15.40 -26.87 0.68
C ALA A 265 15.82 -28.10 -0.14
N GLY A 266 15.18 -28.33 -1.29
CA GLY A 266 15.54 -29.39 -2.22
C GLY A 266 16.93 -29.20 -2.83
N ALA A 267 17.30 -27.98 -3.24
CA ALA A 267 18.61 -27.66 -3.77
C ALA A 267 19.71 -27.82 -2.71
N ALA A 268 19.48 -27.28 -1.51
CA ALA A 268 20.41 -27.44 -0.39
C ALA A 268 20.60 -28.92 0.00
N GLY A 269 19.51 -29.69 0.03
CA GLY A 269 19.55 -31.12 0.26
C GLY A 269 20.29 -31.91 -0.83
N TYR A 270 20.08 -31.55 -2.09
CA TYR A 270 20.80 -32.18 -3.20
C TYR A 270 22.32 -31.97 -3.14
N TRP A 271 22.75 -30.76 -2.79
CA TRP A 271 24.19 -30.44 -2.61
C TRP A 271 24.77 -31.13 -1.37
N GLY A 272 24.04 -31.16 -0.25
CA GLY A 272 24.46 -31.88 0.96
C GLY A 272 24.59 -33.38 0.77
N LEU A 273 23.64 -33.99 0.03
CA LEU A 273 23.62 -35.44 -0.25
C LEU A 273 24.69 -35.93 -1.24
N ARG A 274 25.10 -35.09 -2.22
CA ARG A 274 26.16 -35.46 -3.16
C ARG A 274 27.48 -35.81 -2.46
N GLY A 275 27.80 -35.13 -1.34
CA GLY A 275 28.97 -35.42 -0.54
C GLY A 275 28.89 -36.74 0.26
N VAL A 276 27.68 -37.15 0.61
CA VAL A 276 27.44 -38.35 1.45
C VAL A 276 27.32 -39.61 0.59
N LEU A 277 26.64 -39.56 -0.55
CA LEU A 277 26.41 -40.72 -1.42
C LEU A 277 27.67 -41.17 -2.20
N ARG A 278 28.68 -40.31 -2.33
CA ARG A 278 29.92 -40.61 -3.06
C ARG A 278 31.02 -41.25 -2.19
N ARG A 279 30.85 -41.34 -0.86
CA ARG A 279 31.86 -41.99 0.01
C ARG A 279 31.57 -43.50 0.14
N PRO A 280 32.57 -44.34 -0.11
CA PRO A 280 32.40 -45.80 0.06
C PRO A 280 32.19 -46.15 1.54
N VAL A 281 31.28 -47.08 1.81
CA VAL A 281 30.81 -47.54 3.13
C VAL A 281 31.97 -47.98 4.06
N VAL A 282 33.08 -48.48 3.49
CA VAL A 282 34.28 -48.93 4.24
C VAL A 282 35.00 -47.80 5.01
N GLN A 283 34.97 -46.56 4.54
CA GLN A 283 35.60 -45.44 5.25
C GLN A 283 34.76 -44.92 6.44
N THR A 284 33.42 -45.05 6.37
CA THR A 284 32.54 -44.63 7.47
C THR A 284 32.58 -45.60 8.66
N LEU A 285 32.82 -46.87 8.43
CA LEU A 285 33.00 -47.86 9.51
C LEU A 285 34.34 -47.73 10.22
N ARG A 286 35.39 -47.32 9.52
CA ARG A 286 36.74 -47.11 10.14
C ARG A 286 36.80 -45.89 11.05
N SER A 287 36.08 -44.81 10.73
CA SER A 287 36.03 -43.60 11.59
C SER A 287 35.15 -43.80 12.84
N ALA A 288 34.19 -44.72 12.82
CA ALA A 288 33.36 -45.00 13.99
C ALA A 288 34.01 -45.99 15.00
N THR A 289 35.13 -46.63 14.64
CA THR A 289 35.87 -47.55 15.52
C THR A 289 37.15 -46.92 16.10
N GLN A 290 37.43 -45.66 15.78
CA GLN A 290 38.62 -44.94 16.29
C GLN A 290 38.34 -43.87 17.37
N GLU A 291 37.07 -43.72 17.79
CA GLU A 291 36.67 -43.04 19.02
C GLU A 291 36.15 -44.07 20.06
#